data_ca8965fb853f09bd8080084623dbbf4a
#
_entry.id   ca8965fb853f09bd8080084623dbbf4a
#
_cell.length_a   1.000
_cell.length_b   1.000
_cell.length_c   1.000
_cell.angle_alpha   90.00
_cell.angle_beta   90.00
_cell.angle_gamma   90.00
#
_symmetry.space_group_name_H-M   'P 1'
#
loop_
_entity.id
_entity.type
_entity.pdbx_description
1 polymer ?
#
loop_
_entity_poly.entity_id
_entity_poly.type
_entity_poly.pdbx_seq_one_letter_code
_entity_poly.pdbx_strand_id
1 'polypeptide(L)'
;GFLLGNQNLNQILVDFTIVFQYHYLRSYSLFMKLKNFIAVGLVAAPVAAFAGPALNGAGATFPAPIYQRWFQDYARTSGSRVNYQSVGSGAGVRQFIAGTVDFAASDEPIKASEAKQVKRGVVQIPMVGGTIAVAYNKPGCSLKLTQKQVVDIFQGEIKDWKQLPNCGNGPIRVVHRSDGSGTTFAFTNSLNAFDASWKTVGKSVSWPVGVGGKGNEGVAGTIRNTPGSIGYVNTGFVKVNKLQAAAIQNKAGKFVLPSATSGAAALNSITLDSNLAGENPNPSGAGAYPISTLTWVLAYKSGNGAKTGDIQSALKYALSGKAQMLADDLGYVPLSGSILNKAKIAVGRIGK
;
A
#
# COMPACT_ATOMS: atom_id res chain seq x y z
N GLY A 1 40.61 51.23 16.30
CA GLY A 1 39.82 52.17 15.50
C GLY A 1 39.70 51.73 14.07
N PHE A 2 38.51 51.40 13.61
CA PHE A 2 38.04 51.63 12.23
C PHE A 2 36.53 51.62 12.28
N LEU A 3 35.97 52.82 12.15
CA LEU A 3 34.57 53.08 11.89
C LEU A 3 34.32 52.77 10.41
N LEU A 4 33.40 51.87 10.12
CA LEU A 4 32.77 51.77 8.82
C LEU A 4 31.27 51.99 8.97
N GLY A 5 30.82 52.97 8.21
CA GLY A 5 29.57 53.67 8.36
C GLY A 5 28.34 52.83 7.99
N ASN A 6 27.29 53.18 8.67
CA ASN A 6 25.89 52.87 8.36
C ASN A 6 25.54 53.44 6.97
N GLN A 7 25.53 52.59 5.95
CA GLN A 7 24.88 52.92 4.69
C GLN A 7 23.45 52.42 4.70
N ASN A 8 22.56 53.35 4.46
CA ASN A 8 21.12 53.31 4.54
C ASN A 8 20.49 52.14 3.77
N LEU A 9 19.93 51.17 4.48
CA LEU A 9 19.04 50.13 3.93
C LEU A 9 17.86 50.71 3.12
N ASN A 10 17.45 51.93 3.38
CA ASN A 10 16.36 52.60 2.68
C ASN A 10 16.73 53.01 1.25
N GLN A 11 18.02 53.27 0.94
CA GLN A 11 18.47 53.64 -0.39
C GLN A 11 18.49 52.42 -1.33
N ILE A 12 18.83 51.25 -0.79
CA ILE A 12 18.85 49.96 -1.55
C ILE A 12 17.43 49.50 -1.90
N LEU A 13 16.46 49.73 -1.03
CA LEU A 13 15.05 49.40 -1.29
C LEU A 13 14.40 50.31 -2.34
N VAL A 14 14.80 51.60 -2.39
CA VAL A 14 14.28 52.54 -3.39
C VAL A 14 14.84 52.24 -4.79
N ASP A 15 16.11 51.85 -4.91
CA ASP A 15 16.72 51.50 -6.18
C ASP A 15 16.16 50.17 -6.74
N PHE A 16 15.84 49.21 -5.90
CA PHE A 16 15.18 47.97 -6.34
C PHE A 16 13.74 48.19 -6.83
N THR A 17 13.01 49.10 -6.23
CA THR A 17 11.62 49.41 -6.62
C THR A 17 11.57 50.15 -7.96
N ILE A 18 12.50 51.02 -8.23
CA ILE A 18 12.58 51.79 -9.49
C ILE A 18 13.00 50.88 -10.66
N VAL A 19 13.94 49.96 -10.46
CA VAL A 19 14.37 49.04 -11.52
C VAL A 19 13.26 48.03 -11.87
N PHE A 20 12.48 47.56 -10.86
CA PHE A 20 11.35 46.68 -11.12
C PHE A 20 10.19 47.34 -11.85
N GLN A 21 9.92 48.61 -11.54
CA GLN A 21 8.85 49.40 -12.20
C GLN A 21 9.22 49.77 -13.65
N TYR A 22 10.51 49.99 -13.95
CA TYR A 22 10.97 50.28 -15.31
C TYR A 22 10.93 49.08 -16.25
N HIS A 23 11.20 47.87 -15.73
CA HIS A 23 11.06 46.65 -16.52
C HIS A 23 9.60 46.21 -16.72
N TYR A 24 8.72 46.49 -15.75
CA TYR A 24 7.29 46.18 -15.86
C TYR A 24 6.59 47.08 -16.90
N LEU A 25 6.90 48.38 -16.95
CA LEU A 25 6.31 49.32 -17.90
C LEU A 25 6.84 49.13 -19.34
N ARG A 26 8.07 48.64 -19.52
CA ARG A 26 8.63 48.37 -20.85
C ARG A 26 8.02 47.11 -21.50
N SER A 27 7.61 46.14 -20.70
CA SER A 27 6.90 44.94 -21.16
C SER A 27 5.46 45.25 -21.58
N TYR A 28 4.79 46.20 -20.94
CA TYR A 28 3.42 46.60 -21.32
C TYR A 28 3.34 47.43 -22.60
N SER A 29 4.36 48.18 -22.93
CA SER A 29 4.40 49.03 -24.15
C SER A 29 4.62 48.21 -25.42
N LEU A 30 5.22 47.01 -25.34
CA LEU A 30 5.45 46.12 -26.47
C LEU A 30 4.19 45.28 -26.82
N PHE A 31 3.27 45.11 -25.89
CA PHE A 31 2.04 44.32 -26.09
C PHE A 31 0.89 45.14 -26.77
N MET A 32 0.99 46.45 -26.86
CA MET A 32 -0.09 47.30 -27.43
C MET A 32 0.05 47.63 -28.90
N LYS A 33 1.07 47.13 -29.65
CA LYS A 33 1.24 47.40 -31.08
C LYS A 33 1.03 46.22 -32.02
N LEU A 34 0.52 45.10 -31.54
CA LEU A 34 0.12 43.97 -32.41
C LEU A 34 -1.39 43.75 -32.35
N LYS A 35 -2.17 44.71 -32.81
CA LYS A 35 -3.54 44.48 -33.26
C LYS A 35 -3.49 43.95 -34.68
N ASN A 36 -3.33 42.67 -34.83
CA ASN A 36 -3.80 41.90 -35.99
C ASN A 36 -4.15 40.49 -35.54
N PHE A 37 -5.41 40.22 -35.63
CA PHE A 37 -6.15 38.96 -35.62
C PHE A 37 -5.28 37.71 -35.76
N ILE A 38 -4.97 37.05 -34.64
CA ILE A 38 -4.83 35.62 -34.61
C ILE A 38 -6.04 35.12 -33.79
N ALA A 39 -7.04 34.65 -34.49
CA ALA A 39 -8.08 33.81 -33.86
C ALA A 39 -7.34 32.56 -33.38
N VAL A 40 -6.89 32.58 -32.11
CA VAL A 40 -6.48 31.36 -31.41
C VAL A 40 -7.76 30.57 -31.23
N GLY A 41 -8.01 29.68 -32.16
CA GLY A 41 -8.99 28.63 -31.97
C GLY A 41 -8.60 27.91 -30.68
N LEU A 42 -9.32 28.16 -29.59
CA LEU A 42 -9.31 27.31 -28.40
C LEU A 42 -9.77 25.95 -28.91
N VAL A 43 -8.84 25.08 -29.28
CA VAL A 43 -9.10 23.65 -29.37
C VAL A 43 -9.36 23.22 -27.93
N ALA A 44 -10.61 23.33 -27.52
CA ALA A 44 -11.09 22.63 -26.33
C ALA A 44 -10.83 21.15 -26.59
N ALA A 45 -9.69 20.65 -26.11
CA ALA A 45 -9.51 19.20 -26.04
C ALA A 45 -10.75 18.65 -25.33
N PRO A 46 -11.46 17.70 -25.89
CA PRO A 46 -12.61 17.12 -25.21
C PRO A 46 -12.08 16.54 -23.89
N VAL A 47 -12.46 17.18 -22.78
CA VAL A 47 -12.35 16.53 -21.46
C VAL A 47 -13.22 15.30 -21.62
N ALA A 48 -12.60 14.13 -21.73
CA ALA A 48 -13.33 12.87 -21.79
C ALA A 48 -14.22 12.81 -20.56
N ALA A 49 -15.51 13.10 -20.74
CA ALA A 49 -16.49 12.94 -19.69
C ALA A 49 -16.52 11.46 -19.35
N PHE A 50 -16.16 11.11 -18.12
CA PHE A 50 -16.32 9.74 -17.65
C PHE A 50 -17.82 9.41 -17.63
N ALA A 51 -18.27 8.57 -18.56
CA ALA A 51 -19.68 8.30 -18.81
C ALA A 51 -20.31 7.33 -17.80
N GLY A 52 -19.52 6.65 -16.98
CA GLY A 52 -20.02 5.68 -16.00
C GLY A 52 -20.10 6.24 -14.57
N PRO A 53 -20.92 5.62 -13.70
CA PRO A 53 -20.98 5.98 -12.30
C PRO A 53 -19.61 5.71 -11.64
N ALA A 54 -19.17 6.62 -10.78
CA ALA A 54 -17.95 6.39 -10.01
C ALA A 54 -18.18 5.27 -8.98
N LEU A 55 -17.33 4.24 -9.00
CA LEU A 55 -17.31 3.23 -7.95
C LEU A 55 -16.47 3.74 -6.78
N ASN A 56 -16.93 3.49 -5.56
CA ASN A 56 -16.23 3.86 -4.34
C ASN A 56 -15.83 2.60 -3.56
N GLY A 57 -14.56 2.40 -3.40
CA GLY A 57 -13.99 1.34 -2.58
C GLY A 57 -13.17 1.90 -1.44
N ALA A 58 -13.03 1.13 -0.35
CA ALA A 58 -12.19 1.51 0.77
C ALA A 58 -11.60 0.28 1.46
N GLY A 59 -10.46 0.42 2.11
CA GLY A 59 -9.92 -0.66 2.93
C GLY A 59 -8.40 -0.74 2.98
N ALA A 60 -7.89 -1.94 2.86
CA ALA A 60 -6.49 -2.28 3.05
C ALA A 60 -5.53 -1.31 2.36
N THR A 61 -4.52 -0.87 3.09
CA THR A 61 -3.45 -0.02 2.54
C THR A 61 -2.39 -0.84 1.80
N PHE A 62 -2.30 -2.13 2.11
CA PHE A 62 -1.38 -3.07 1.46
C PHE A 62 -1.48 -3.02 -0.08
N PRO A 63 -2.66 -3.15 -0.73
CA PRO A 63 -2.76 -3.15 -2.17
C PRO A 63 -2.89 -1.74 -2.79
N ALA A 64 -2.89 -0.66 -1.99
CA ALA A 64 -3.23 0.67 -2.49
C ALA A 64 -2.40 1.12 -3.71
N PRO A 65 -1.06 0.96 -3.76
CA PRO A 65 -0.27 1.32 -4.93
C PRO A 65 -0.69 0.61 -6.22
N ILE A 66 -0.93 -0.70 -6.16
CA ILE A 66 -1.33 -1.45 -7.35
C ILE A 66 -2.80 -1.20 -7.72
N TYR A 67 -3.69 -1.02 -6.74
CA TYR A 67 -5.09 -0.66 -7.00
C TYR A 67 -5.22 0.71 -7.66
N GLN A 68 -4.47 1.71 -7.21
CA GLN A 68 -4.41 3.02 -7.84
C GLN A 68 -3.97 2.91 -9.30
N ARG A 69 -2.94 2.12 -9.58
CA ARG A 69 -2.48 1.89 -10.95
C ARG A 69 -3.53 1.17 -11.79
N TRP A 70 -4.11 0.09 -11.31
CA TRP A 70 -5.13 -0.67 -12.03
C TRP A 70 -6.38 0.17 -12.33
N PHE A 71 -6.87 0.90 -11.35
CA PHE A 71 -8.07 1.72 -11.52
C PHE A 71 -7.84 2.95 -12.40
N GLN A 72 -6.63 3.50 -12.39
CA GLN A 72 -6.22 4.53 -13.35
C GLN A 72 -6.23 4.00 -14.79
N ASP A 73 -5.60 2.85 -15.02
CA ASP A 73 -5.52 2.24 -16.34
C ASP A 73 -6.90 1.76 -16.81
N TYR A 74 -7.73 1.24 -15.90
CA TYR A 74 -9.12 0.90 -16.18
C TYR A 74 -9.94 2.13 -16.60
N ALA A 75 -9.82 3.23 -15.89
CA ALA A 75 -10.55 4.46 -16.22
C ALA A 75 -10.21 5.00 -17.62
N ARG A 76 -8.93 4.89 -18.03
CA ARG A 76 -8.48 5.32 -19.38
C ARG A 76 -9.10 4.47 -20.49
N THR A 77 -9.41 3.20 -20.24
CA THR A 77 -9.92 2.26 -21.24
C THR A 77 -11.42 2.11 -21.24
N SER A 78 -12.07 2.27 -20.07
CA SER A 78 -13.52 2.05 -19.91
C SER A 78 -14.34 3.33 -19.83
N GLY A 79 -13.72 4.47 -19.52
CA GLY A 79 -14.42 5.71 -19.20
C GLY A 79 -15.08 5.72 -17.81
N SER A 80 -14.97 4.63 -17.02
CA SER A 80 -15.55 4.52 -15.66
C SER A 80 -14.48 4.74 -14.61
N ARG A 81 -14.80 5.49 -13.54
CA ARG A 81 -13.86 5.77 -12.46
C ARG A 81 -14.07 4.86 -11.25
N VAL A 82 -12.97 4.45 -10.63
CA VAL A 82 -12.96 3.75 -9.35
C VAL A 82 -12.15 4.59 -8.36
N ASN A 83 -12.81 5.08 -7.33
CA ASN A 83 -12.17 5.79 -6.22
C ASN A 83 -11.86 4.79 -5.13
N TYR A 84 -10.59 4.62 -4.78
CA TYR A 84 -10.17 3.74 -3.71
C TYR A 84 -9.55 4.52 -2.55
N GLN A 85 -10.10 4.36 -1.35
CA GLN A 85 -9.63 5.00 -0.13
C GLN A 85 -8.78 4.02 0.69
N SER A 86 -7.50 4.32 0.83
CA SER A 86 -6.53 3.57 1.62
C SER A 86 -6.70 3.92 3.11
N VAL A 87 -7.56 3.21 3.84
CA VAL A 87 -7.97 3.54 5.22
C VAL A 87 -7.70 2.42 6.23
N GLY A 88 -7.14 1.30 5.76
CA GLY A 88 -6.91 0.08 6.53
C GLY A 88 -8.07 -0.91 6.43
N SER A 89 -7.75 -2.21 6.51
CA SER A 89 -8.71 -3.31 6.37
C SER A 89 -9.88 -3.22 7.34
N GLY A 90 -9.60 -2.87 8.61
CA GLY A 90 -10.63 -2.75 9.63
C GLY A 90 -11.65 -1.66 9.33
N ALA A 91 -11.22 -0.49 8.84
CA ALA A 91 -12.12 0.58 8.45
C ALA A 91 -12.89 0.21 7.17
N GLY A 92 -12.24 -0.42 6.19
CA GLY A 92 -12.88 -0.90 4.98
C GLY A 92 -14.01 -1.89 5.25
N VAL A 93 -13.75 -2.91 6.09
CA VAL A 93 -14.78 -3.90 6.47
C VAL A 93 -15.95 -3.25 7.20
N ARG A 94 -15.70 -2.30 8.11
CA ARG A 94 -16.80 -1.56 8.78
C ARG A 94 -17.64 -0.75 7.79
N GLN A 95 -17.02 -0.05 6.84
CA GLN A 95 -17.75 0.70 5.80
C GLN A 95 -18.55 -0.24 4.89
N PHE A 96 -18.01 -1.41 4.57
CA PHE A 96 -18.68 -2.42 3.78
C PHE A 96 -19.91 -2.99 4.50
N ILE A 97 -19.79 -3.33 5.80
CA ILE A 97 -20.92 -3.77 6.62
C ILE A 97 -22.00 -2.68 6.68
N ALA A 98 -21.58 -1.42 6.84
CA ALA A 98 -22.50 -0.26 6.87
C ALA A 98 -23.13 0.08 5.52
N GLY A 99 -22.65 -0.49 4.41
CA GLY A 99 -23.18 -0.22 3.07
C GLY A 99 -22.78 1.13 2.47
N THR A 100 -21.73 1.78 2.99
CA THR A 100 -21.30 3.13 2.57
C THR A 100 -20.30 3.13 1.42
N VAL A 101 -19.82 1.97 1.00
CA VAL A 101 -18.92 1.78 -0.15
C VAL A 101 -19.49 0.71 -1.09
N ASP A 102 -19.06 0.69 -2.34
CA ASP A 102 -19.46 -0.31 -3.31
C ASP A 102 -18.70 -1.63 -3.14
N PHE A 103 -17.46 -1.55 -2.64
CA PHE A 103 -16.62 -2.70 -2.28
C PHE A 103 -15.62 -2.31 -1.20
N ALA A 104 -15.11 -3.31 -0.49
CA ALA A 104 -13.99 -3.10 0.42
C ALA A 104 -12.78 -3.95 0.02
N ALA A 105 -11.62 -3.67 0.63
CA ALA A 105 -10.46 -4.52 0.54
C ALA A 105 -9.89 -4.85 1.93
N SER A 106 -9.42 -6.09 2.08
CA SER A 106 -8.83 -6.59 3.32
C SER A 106 -7.73 -7.62 3.04
N ASP A 107 -6.64 -7.58 3.83
CA ASP A 107 -5.60 -8.61 3.80
C ASP A 107 -5.84 -9.68 4.87
N GLU A 108 -6.92 -9.61 5.60
CA GLU A 108 -7.50 -10.70 6.39
C GLU A 108 -8.79 -11.12 5.70
N PRO A 109 -8.99 -12.42 5.42
CA PRO A 109 -10.28 -12.92 4.97
C PRO A 109 -11.40 -12.45 5.89
N ILE A 110 -12.57 -12.11 5.33
CA ILE A 110 -13.69 -11.65 6.16
C ILE A 110 -14.09 -12.75 7.13
N LYS A 111 -14.20 -12.39 8.41
CA LYS A 111 -14.64 -13.33 9.45
C LYS A 111 -16.10 -13.71 9.26
N ALA A 112 -16.49 -14.93 9.62
CA ALA A 112 -17.88 -15.38 9.55
C ALA A 112 -18.83 -14.46 10.34
N SER A 113 -18.39 -13.91 11.48
CA SER A 113 -19.14 -12.95 12.29
C SER A 113 -19.33 -11.60 11.60
N GLU A 114 -18.35 -11.13 10.83
CA GLU A 114 -18.43 -9.90 10.03
C GLU A 114 -19.33 -10.14 8.79
N ALA A 115 -19.14 -11.25 8.08
CA ALA A 115 -19.92 -11.61 6.90
C ALA A 115 -21.43 -11.71 7.18
N LYS A 116 -21.82 -12.25 8.34
CA LYS A 116 -23.22 -12.33 8.79
C LYS A 116 -23.89 -10.96 8.95
N GLN A 117 -23.12 -9.90 9.19
CA GLN A 117 -23.64 -8.54 9.35
C GLN A 117 -23.87 -7.84 8.00
N VAL A 118 -23.33 -8.37 6.91
CA VAL A 118 -23.50 -7.80 5.57
C VAL A 118 -24.84 -8.25 4.99
N LYS A 119 -25.88 -7.42 5.10
CA LYS A 119 -27.27 -7.74 4.68
C LYS A 119 -27.36 -8.16 3.20
N ARG A 120 -26.50 -7.63 2.34
CA ARG A 120 -26.45 -7.90 0.91
C ARG A 120 -25.63 -9.16 0.54
N GLY A 121 -25.11 -9.88 1.54
CA GLY A 121 -24.20 -11.00 1.37
C GLY A 121 -22.81 -10.57 0.86
N VAL A 122 -21.86 -11.47 0.90
CA VAL A 122 -20.45 -11.19 0.54
C VAL A 122 -19.98 -12.13 -0.56
N VAL A 123 -19.29 -11.57 -1.53
CA VAL A 123 -18.41 -12.27 -2.46
C VAL A 123 -16.99 -11.83 -2.13
N GLN A 124 -16.17 -12.74 -1.63
CA GLN A 124 -14.75 -12.50 -1.34
C GLN A 124 -13.90 -12.96 -2.51
N ILE A 125 -13.00 -12.09 -3.00
CA ILE A 125 -12.25 -12.30 -4.23
C ILE A 125 -10.78 -11.98 -3.98
N PRO A 126 -9.85 -12.95 -4.05
CA PRO A 126 -8.43 -12.65 -4.00
C PRO A 126 -8.02 -11.85 -5.24
N MET A 127 -7.27 -10.79 -5.06
CA MET A 127 -6.92 -9.86 -6.15
C MET A 127 -5.44 -9.88 -6.51
N VAL A 128 -4.59 -9.96 -5.53
CA VAL A 128 -3.13 -9.97 -5.68
C VAL A 128 -2.50 -10.51 -4.40
N GLY A 129 -1.31 -11.04 -4.50
CA GLY A 129 -0.50 -11.40 -3.34
C GLY A 129 0.63 -10.43 -3.10
N GLY A 130 1.36 -10.65 -2.03
CA GLY A 130 2.57 -9.91 -1.74
C GLY A 130 3.26 -10.36 -0.47
N THR A 131 4.51 -9.95 -0.37
CA THR A 131 5.33 -10.15 0.82
C THR A 131 5.20 -8.96 1.76
N ILE A 132 5.24 -9.24 3.06
CA ILE A 132 5.30 -8.24 4.13
C ILE A 132 6.75 -8.17 4.59
N ALA A 133 7.46 -7.17 4.10
CA ALA A 133 8.87 -6.98 4.40
C ALA A 133 9.05 -6.48 5.84
N VAL A 134 10.01 -7.04 6.55
CA VAL A 134 10.58 -6.40 7.73
C VAL A 134 11.52 -5.32 7.23
N ALA A 135 11.00 -4.10 7.16
CA ALA A 135 11.70 -2.93 6.63
C ALA A 135 12.44 -2.18 7.75
N TYR A 136 13.58 -1.60 7.43
CA TYR A 136 14.40 -0.90 8.43
C TYR A 136 15.17 0.28 7.83
N ASN A 137 15.69 1.12 8.71
CA ASN A 137 16.54 2.27 8.38
C ASN A 137 17.82 2.21 9.23
N LYS A 138 18.81 1.45 8.76
CA LYS A 138 20.12 1.30 9.39
C LYS A 138 21.20 1.22 8.31
N PRO A 139 21.68 2.36 7.79
CA PRO A 139 22.75 2.38 6.78
C PRO A 139 23.96 1.53 7.19
N GLY A 140 24.54 0.79 6.25
CA GLY A 140 25.67 -0.08 6.49
C GLY A 140 25.32 -1.46 7.08
N CYS A 141 24.05 -1.71 7.46
CA CYS A 141 23.58 -3.01 7.92
C CYS A 141 22.94 -3.80 6.77
N SER A 142 23.35 -5.06 6.57
CA SER A 142 22.68 -6.03 5.70
C SER A 142 21.98 -7.06 6.58
N LEU A 143 20.77 -6.72 7.02
CA LEU A 143 20.07 -7.43 8.08
C LEU A 143 19.57 -8.81 7.62
N LYS A 144 19.96 -9.83 8.38
CA LYS A 144 19.45 -11.20 8.29
C LYS A 144 18.89 -11.59 9.64
N LEU A 145 17.64 -12.01 9.69
CA LEU A 145 16.96 -12.35 10.94
C LEU A 145 16.46 -13.79 10.90
N THR A 146 16.72 -14.54 11.96
CA THR A 146 15.98 -15.77 12.24
C THR A 146 14.52 -15.43 12.56
N GLN A 147 13.63 -16.41 12.47
CA GLN A 147 12.22 -16.24 12.84
C GLN A 147 12.09 -15.76 14.29
N LYS A 148 12.86 -16.37 15.20
CA LYS A 148 12.85 -15.96 16.61
C LYS A 148 13.34 -14.52 16.80
N GLN A 149 14.40 -14.09 16.12
CA GLN A 149 14.87 -12.70 16.21
C GLN A 149 13.82 -11.69 15.75
N VAL A 150 13.02 -12.04 14.72
CA VAL A 150 11.89 -11.17 14.33
C VAL A 150 10.92 -11.02 15.50
N VAL A 151 10.52 -12.13 16.13
CA VAL A 151 9.63 -12.10 17.30
C VAL A 151 10.24 -11.28 18.44
N ASP A 152 11.50 -11.54 18.78
CA ASP A 152 12.21 -10.89 19.89
C ASP A 152 12.32 -9.36 19.72
N ILE A 153 12.49 -8.88 18.47
CA ILE A 153 12.51 -7.45 18.17
C ILE A 153 11.13 -6.83 18.46
N PHE A 154 10.05 -7.44 17.99
CA PHE A 154 8.70 -6.91 18.17
C PHE A 154 8.12 -7.13 19.57
N GLN A 155 8.73 -8.03 20.36
CA GLN A 155 8.48 -8.18 21.81
C GLN A 155 9.33 -7.21 22.65
N GLY A 156 10.37 -6.60 22.07
CA GLY A 156 11.28 -5.71 22.76
C GLY A 156 12.35 -6.45 23.58
N GLU A 157 12.65 -7.71 23.27
CA GLU A 157 13.77 -8.46 23.86
C GLU A 157 15.08 -8.07 23.18
N ILE A 158 15.08 -7.88 21.85
CA ILE A 158 16.18 -7.28 21.10
C ILE A 158 15.93 -5.77 20.98
N LYS A 159 16.69 -4.95 21.69
CA LYS A 159 16.49 -3.49 21.84
C LYS A 159 17.60 -2.64 21.24
N ASP A 160 18.72 -3.24 20.92
CA ASP A 160 19.91 -2.55 20.41
C ASP A 160 20.47 -3.28 19.18
N TRP A 161 20.87 -2.52 18.18
CA TRP A 161 21.44 -3.05 16.94
C TRP A 161 22.70 -3.90 17.16
N LYS A 162 23.47 -3.67 18.26
CA LYS A 162 24.63 -4.49 18.62
C LYS A 162 24.28 -5.96 18.92
N GLN A 163 23.01 -6.26 19.22
CA GLN A 163 22.54 -7.64 19.43
C GLN A 163 22.35 -8.39 18.10
N LEU A 164 22.46 -7.69 16.98
CA LEU A 164 22.32 -8.23 15.62
C LEU A 164 23.67 -8.19 14.88
N PRO A 165 24.05 -9.26 14.17
CA PRO A 165 25.33 -9.34 13.51
C PRO A 165 25.53 -8.21 12.49
N ASN A 166 26.71 -7.57 12.53
CA ASN A 166 27.18 -6.59 11.53
C ASN A 166 26.27 -5.36 11.32
N CYS A 167 25.48 -4.99 12.34
CA CYS A 167 24.56 -3.86 12.26
C CYS A 167 24.96 -2.66 13.13
N GLY A 168 26.17 -2.69 13.71
CA GLY A 168 26.67 -1.62 14.59
C GLY A 168 25.89 -1.57 15.91
N ASN A 169 25.78 -0.39 16.50
CA ASN A 169 25.13 -0.18 17.80
C ASN A 169 24.00 0.85 17.71
N GLY A 170 23.33 1.05 18.83
CA GLY A 170 22.27 2.03 19.02
C GLY A 170 20.88 1.40 19.17
N PRO A 171 19.91 2.17 19.68
CA PRO A 171 18.60 1.64 20.00
C PRO A 171 17.83 1.23 18.73
N ILE A 172 17.13 0.10 18.81
CA ILE A 172 16.13 -0.31 17.83
C ILE A 172 14.82 0.41 18.16
N ARG A 173 14.25 1.10 17.15
CA ARG A 173 12.96 1.80 17.23
C ARG A 173 11.91 1.05 16.42
N VAL A 174 11.08 0.29 17.09
CA VAL A 174 10.02 -0.49 16.43
C VAL A 174 8.92 0.43 15.94
N VAL A 175 8.45 0.20 14.72
CA VAL A 175 7.32 0.90 14.10
C VAL A 175 6.27 -0.12 13.70
N HIS A 176 5.04 0.05 14.20
CA HIS A 176 3.92 -0.83 13.93
C HIS A 176 2.71 -0.06 13.40
N ARG A 177 1.64 -0.74 13.04
CA ARG A 177 0.39 -0.11 12.61
C ARG A 177 -0.42 0.42 13.79
N SER A 178 -1.03 1.61 13.61
CA SER A 178 -1.93 2.22 14.58
C SER A 178 -3.42 2.08 14.22
N ASP A 179 -3.72 1.58 13.01
CA ASP A 179 -5.07 1.35 12.48
C ASP A 179 -5.39 -0.15 12.42
N GLY A 180 -6.66 -0.48 12.22
CA GLY A 180 -7.09 -1.85 11.98
C GLY A 180 -6.57 -2.37 10.63
N SER A 181 -5.58 -3.24 10.64
CA SER A 181 -4.73 -3.59 9.51
C SER A 181 -4.73 -5.08 9.20
N GLY A 182 -5.08 -5.46 7.97
CA GLY A 182 -4.88 -6.82 7.48
C GLY A 182 -3.40 -7.19 7.37
N THR A 183 -2.53 -6.20 7.06
CA THR A 183 -1.07 -6.40 7.08
C THR A 183 -0.60 -6.77 8.50
N THR A 184 -1.14 -6.11 9.54
CA THR A 184 -0.88 -6.49 10.95
C THR A 184 -1.38 -7.91 11.24
N PHE A 185 -2.58 -8.26 10.78
CA PHE A 185 -3.10 -9.61 10.95
C PHE A 185 -2.14 -10.66 10.36
N ALA A 186 -1.76 -10.54 9.08
CA ALA A 186 -0.87 -11.48 8.42
C ALA A 186 0.52 -11.52 9.09
N PHE A 187 1.06 -10.35 9.48
CA PHE A 187 2.33 -10.26 10.17
C PHE A 187 2.30 -10.95 11.54
N THR A 188 1.31 -10.65 12.38
CA THR A 188 1.18 -11.24 13.72
C THR A 188 0.84 -12.73 13.68
N ASN A 189 0.12 -13.19 12.65
CA ASN A 189 -0.11 -14.59 12.38
C ASN A 189 1.21 -15.33 12.07
N SER A 190 2.09 -14.71 11.28
CA SER A 190 3.43 -15.23 11.03
C SER A 190 4.29 -15.24 12.30
N LEU A 191 4.27 -14.16 13.11
CA LEU A 191 5.01 -14.14 14.38
C LEU A 191 4.57 -15.27 15.32
N ASN A 192 3.28 -15.53 15.43
CA ASN A 192 2.74 -16.64 16.22
C ASN A 192 3.20 -18.02 15.68
N ALA A 193 3.27 -18.17 14.35
CA ALA A 193 3.76 -19.39 13.71
C ALA A 193 5.29 -19.54 13.81
N PHE A 194 6.04 -18.46 14.02
CA PHE A 194 7.48 -18.47 14.19
C PHE A 194 7.89 -18.89 15.61
N ASP A 195 7.20 -18.33 16.60
CA ASP A 195 7.47 -18.59 18.01
C ASP A 195 6.19 -18.47 18.83
N ALA A 196 5.86 -19.53 19.58
CA ALA A 196 4.68 -19.61 20.41
C ALA A 196 4.67 -18.60 21.59
N SER A 197 5.75 -17.88 21.85
CA SER A 197 5.78 -16.75 22.80
C SER A 197 4.94 -15.57 22.32
N TRP A 198 4.79 -15.37 21.00
CA TRP A 198 3.88 -14.38 20.44
C TRP A 198 2.44 -14.89 20.52
N LYS A 199 1.58 -14.23 21.32
CA LYS A 199 0.22 -14.73 21.63
C LYS A 199 -0.90 -14.03 20.85
N THR A 200 -0.68 -12.78 20.42
CA THR A 200 -1.75 -11.94 19.88
C THR A 200 -1.73 -11.91 18.35
N VAL A 201 -2.85 -12.31 17.73
CA VAL A 201 -3.04 -12.28 16.27
C VAL A 201 -4.31 -11.49 15.97
N GLY A 202 -4.22 -10.52 15.05
CA GLY A 202 -5.41 -9.75 14.67
C GLY A 202 -5.10 -8.48 13.85
N LYS A 203 -6.16 -7.84 13.35
CA LYS A 203 -6.06 -6.53 12.67
C LYS A 203 -5.60 -5.41 13.60
N SER A 204 -5.85 -5.56 14.89
CA SER A 204 -5.44 -4.64 15.96
C SER A 204 -4.96 -5.44 17.14
N VAL A 205 -3.75 -5.18 17.59
CA VAL A 205 -3.11 -5.87 18.71
C VAL A 205 -2.50 -4.85 19.64
N SER A 206 -2.36 -5.20 20.93
CA SER A 206 -1.56 -4.41 21.87
C SER A 206 -0.09 -4.71 21.65
N TRP A 207 0.64 -3.74 21.13
CA TRP A 207 2.07 -3.89 20.87
C TRP A 207 2.89 -3.71 22.15
N PRO A 208 3.82 -4.63 22.44
CA PRO A 208 4.67 -4.50 23.64
C PRO A 208 5.59 -3.29 23.57
N VAL A 209 6.06 -2.94 22.37
CA VAL A 209 7.01 -1.85 22.14
C VAL A 209 6.71 -1.14 20.82
N GLY A 210 7.25 0.06 20.65
CA GLY A 210 7.23 0.77 19.38
C GLY A 210 6.27 1.95 19.32
N VAL A 211 6.20 2.54 18.13
CA VAL A 211 5.30 3.66 17.81
C VAL A 211 4.41 3.31 16.64
N GLY A 212 3.19 3.86 16.65
CA GLY A 212 2.18 3.57 15.64
C GLY A 212 2.31 4.47 14.40
N GLY A 213 2.24 3.87 13.19
CA GLY A 213 2.07 4.56 11.92
C GLY A 213 0.72 4.20 11.29
N LYS A 214 -0.01 5.18 10.77
CA LYS A 214 -1.30 4.95 10.10
C LYS A 214 -1.07 4.45 8.68
N GLY A 215 -1.58 3.28 8.36
CA GLY A 215 -1.41 2.65 7.06
C GLY A 215 0.02 2.14 6.81
N ASN A 216 0.22 1.44 5.69
CA ASN A 216 1.56 1.12 5.20
C ASN A 216 2.35 2.40 4.92
N GLU A 217 1.68 3.44 4.45
CA GLU A 217 2.22 4.77 4.16
C GLU A 217 2.86 5.39 5.40
N GLY A 218 2.13 5.42 6.52
CA GLY A 218 2.60 5.99 7.78
C GLY A 218 3.76 5.20 8.39
N VAL A 219 3.71 3.86 8.34
CA VAL A 219 4.83 3.02 8.80
C VAL A 219 6.06 3.24 7.94
N ALA A 220 5.94 3.20 6.61
CA ALA A 220 7.06 3.42 5.69
C ALA A 220 7.66 4.82 5.85
N GLY A 221 6.82 5.85 5.98
CA GLY A 221 7.26 7.23 6.21
C GLY A 221 8.02 7.39 7.54
N THR A 222 7.53 6.78 8.62
CA THR A 222 8.20 6.79 9.92
C THR A 222 9.56 6.09 9.85
N ILE A 223 9.64 4.90 9.23
CA ILE A 223 10.90 4.17 9.07
C ILE A 223 11.90 5.01 8.28
N ARG A 224 11.48 5.58 7.14
CA ARG A 224 12.36 6.40 6.28
C ARG A 224 12.97 7.57 7.04
N ASN A 225 12.21 8.23 7.89
CA ASN A 225 12.60 9.46 8.57
C ASN A 225 13.22 9.22 9.96
N THR A 226 13.32 7.96 10.43
CA THR A 226 13.81 7.62 11.77
C THR A 226 14.99 6.65 11.68
N PRO A 227 16.24 7.14 11.76
CA PRO A 227 17.42 6.26 11.83
C PRO A 227 17.32 5.26 12.98
N GLY A 228 17.73 4.01 12.73
CA GLY A 228 17.65 2.92 13.69
C GLY A 228 16.25 2.33 13.88
N SER A 229 15.28 2.69 13.03
CA SER A 229 13.94 2.09 13.09
C SER A 229 13.84 0.79 12.29
N ILE A 230 12.87 -0.02 12.69
CA ILE A 230 12.47 -1.28 12.06
C ILE A 230 10.95 -1.44 12.18
N GLY A 231 10.31 -1.97 11.15
CA GLY A 231 8.87 -2.19 11.14
C GLY A 231 8.46 -3.14 10.01
N TYR A 232 7.19 -3.24 9.71
CA TYR A 232 6.68 -4.13 8.66
C TYR A 232 5.75 -3.38 7.70
N VAL A 233 5.96 -3.59 6.41
CA VAL A 233 5.16 -3.01 5.32
C VAL A 233 5.11 -3.97 4.13
N ASN A 234 4.13 -3.80 3.24
CA ASN A 234 4.19 -4.48 1.94
C ASN A 234 5.44 -4.04 1.15
N THR A 235 6.04 -4.96 0.43
CA THR A 235 7.27 -4.74 -0.34
C THR A 235 7.15 -3.62 -1.38
N GLY A 236 5.96 -3.33 -1.89
CA GLY A 236 5.71 -2.16 -2.73
C GLY A 236 6.10 -0.84 -2.04
N PHE A 237 5.81 -0.71 -0.75
CA PHE A 237 6.21 0.46 0.04
C PHE A 237 7.71 0.52 0.31
N VAL A 238 8.39 -0.63 0.39
CA VAL A 238 9.87 -0.68 0.45
C VAL A 238 10.46 -0.06 -0.82
N LYS A 239 9.97 -0.47 -1.99
CA LYS A 239 10.42 0.05 -3.30
C LYS A 239 10.20 1.57 -3.41
N VAL A 240 8.96 2.03 -3.18
CA VAL A 240 8.58 3.45 -3.32
C VAL A 240 9.34 4.36 -2.35
N ASN A 241 9.56 3.91 -1.12
CA ASN A 241 10.23 4.70 -0.08
C ASN A 241 11.74 4.45 -0.01
N LYS A 242 12.30 3.58 -0.86
CA LYS A 242 13.72 3.19 -0.90
C LYS A 242 14.23 2.70 0.46
N LEU A 243 13.42 1.91 1.15
CA LEU A 243 13.76 1.33 2.44
C LEU A 243 14.66 0.11 2.27
N GLN A 244 15.41 -0.21 3.33
CA GLN A 244 16.09 -1.50 3.45
C GLN A 244 15.07 -2.56 3.90
N ALA A 245 15.26 -3.81 3.47
CA ALA A 245 14.44 -4.94 3.88
C ALA A 245 15.34 -6.09 4.35
N ALA A 246 14.98 -6.71 5.47
CA ALA A 246 15.70 -7.83 6.04
C ALA A 246 15.47 -9.12 5.24
N ALA A 247 16.49 -9.93 5.10
CA ALA A 247 16.35 -11.33 4.73
C ALA A 247 15.88 -12.12 5.97
N ILE A 248 14.76 -12.83 5.85
CA ILE A 248 14.21 -13.61 6.95
C ILE A 248 14.49 -15.10 6.72
N GLN A 249 14.93 -15.79 7.76
CA GLN A 249 15.09 -17.23 7.72
C GLN A 249 13.73 -17.90 7.57
N ASN A 250 13.55 -18.68 6.52
CA ASN A 250 12.31 -19.43 6.32
C ASN A 250 12.36 -20.80 7.03
N LYS A 251 11.24 -21.54 6.99
CA LYS A 251 11.11 -22.85 7.63
C LYS A 251 12.13 -23.89 7.12
N ALA A 252 12.66 -23.71 5.91
CA ALA A 252 13.72 -24.54 5.34
C ALA A 252 15.14 -24.10 5.77
N GLY A 253 15.28 -23.13 6.68
CA GLY A 253 16.56 -22.64 7.19
C GLY A 253 17.28 -21.67 6.26
N LYS A 254 16.68 -21.23 5.15
CA LYS A 254 17.27 -20.30 4.18
C LYS A 254 16.89 -18.85 4.51
N PHE A 255 17.87 -17.94 4.43
CA PHE A 255 17.59 -16.50 4.50
C PHE A 255 17.12 -16.00 3.15
N VAL A 256 15.89 -15.50 3.10
CA VAL A 256 15.20 -15.09 1.86
C VAL A 256 14.81 -13.62 1.94
N LEU A 257 15.08 -12.86 0.90
CA LEU A 257 14.62 -11.47 0.75
C LEU A 257 13.18 -11.43 0.21
N PRO A 258 12.39 -10.41 0.60
CA PRO A 258 11.06 -10.22 0.05
C PRO A 258 11.15 -9.82 -1.44
N SER A 259 10.45 -10.54 -2.29
CA SER A 259 10.36 -10.30 -3.74
C SER A 259 9.10 -10.94 -4.31
N ALA A 260 8.77 -10.66 -5.56
CA ALA A 260 7.68 -11.34 -6.24
C ALA A 260 7.94 -12.84 -6.36
N THR A 261 9.17 -13.24 -6.68
CA THR A 261 9.55 -14.66 -6.79
C THR A 261 9.43 -15.41 -5.48
N SER A 262 9.98 -14.84 -4.38
CA SER A 262 9.91 -15.49 -3.07
C SER A 262 8.49 -15.45 -2.47
N GLY A 263 7.71 -14.43 -2.82
CA GLY A 263 6.30 -14.37 -2.50
C GLY A 263 5.48 -15.40 -3.27
N ALA A 264 5.72 -15.58 -4.56
CA ALA A 264 5.05 -16.63 -5.36
C ALA A 264 5.33 -18.03 -4.80
N ALA A 265 6.57 -18.30 -4.41
CA ALA A 265 6.91 -19.57 -3.76
C ALA A 265 6.14 -19.79 -2.45
N ALA A 266 5.88 -18.72 -1.69
CA ALA A 266 5.06 -18.78 -0.48
C ALA A 266 3.57 -18.99 -0.80
N LEU A 267 3.02 -18.20 -1.73
CA LEU A 267 1.60 -18.23 -2.09
C LEU A 267 1.15 -19.54 -2.73
N ASN A 268 2.06 -20.26 -3.42
CA ASN A 268 1.78 -21.56 -3.99
C ASN A 268 1.40 -22.62 -2.92
N SER A 269 1.69 -22.38 -1.65
CA SER A 269 1.31 -23.24 -0.53
C SER A 269 -0.04 -22.90 0.10
N ILE A 270 -0.71 -21.83 -0.39
CA ILE A 270 -2.03 -21.44 0.13
C ILE A 270 -3.12 -22.23 -0.56
N THR A 271 -3.92 -22.92 0.25
CA THR A 271 -5.16 -23.57 -0.22
C THR A 271 -6.35 -22.69 0.13
N LEU A 272 -7.17 -22.34 -0.87
CA LEU A 272 -8.39 -21.57 -0.65
C LEU A 272 -9.57 -22.48 -0.35
N ASP A 273 -10.35 -22.14 0.68
CA ASP A 273 -11.62 -22.77 1.00
C ASP A 273 -12.74 -22.39 0.00
N SER A 274 -13.97 -22.80 0.28
CA SER A 274 -15.16 -22.47 -0.55
C SER A 274 -15.49 -20.99 -0.60
N ASN A 275 -15.08 -20.22 0.41
CA ASN A 275 -15.24 -18.76 0.48
C ASN A 275 -14.03 -18.00 -0.06
N LEU A 276 -13.07 -18.72 -0.67
CA LEU A 276 -11.81 -18.20 -1.17
C LEU A 276 -10.93 -17.53 -0.08
N ALA A 277 -11.10 -17.95 1.17
CA ALA A 277 -10.20 -17.66 2.26
C ALA A 277 -9.06 -18.67 2.28
N GLY A 278 -7.86 -18.24 2.63
CA GLY A 278 -6.71 -19.12 2.76
C GLY A 278 -5.47 -18.37 3.19
N GLU A 279 -4.69 -18.98 4.04
CA GLU A 279 -3.47 -18.42 4.63
C GLU A 279 -2.42 -19.52 4.80
N ASN A 280 -1.16 -19.12 4.79
CA ASN A 280 -0.07 -19.94 5.29
C ASN A 280 0.94 -19.05 6.00
N PRO A 281 0.89 -18.92 7.32
CA PRO A 281 1.69 -17.97 8.07
C PRO A 281 3.18 -18.33 8.16
N ASN A 282 3.58 -19.56 7.79
CA ASN A 282 4.98 -19.99 7.76
C ASN A 282 5.20 -21.08 6.70
N PRO A 283 5.24 -20.73 5.39
CA PRO A 283 5.39 -21.68 4.30
C PRO A 283 6.72 -22.44 4.36
N SER A 284 6.70 -23.73 4.01
CA SER A 284 7.85 -24.63 4.10
C SER A 284 8.77 -24.62 2.88
N GLY A 285 8.40 -23.93 1.79
CA GLY A 285 9.20 -23.89 0.56
C GLY A 285 10.57 -23.25 0.75
N ALA A 286 11.62 -23.87 0.23
CA ALA A 286 13.00 -23.38 0.39
C ALA A 286 13.23 -21.97 -0.18
N GLY A 287 12.50 -21.57 -1.20
CA GLY A 287 12.54 -20.23 -1.79
C GLY A 287 11.44 -19.28 -1.26
N ALA A 288 10.59 -19.73 -0.35
CA ALA A 288 9.46 -18.96 0.13
C ALA A 288 9.91 -17.88 1.14
N TYR A 289 9.44 -16.64 0.93
CA TYR A 289 9.54 -15.61 1.96
C TYR A 289 8.47 -15.87 3.03
N PRO A 290 8.83 -15.95 4.32
CA PRO A 290 7.96 -16.54 5.32
C PRO A 290 6.76 -15.67 5.72
N ILE A 291 6.76 -14.37 5.39
CA ILE A 291 5.68 -13.44 5.71
C ILE A 291 5.03 -12.97 4.42
N SER A 292 4.08 -13.74 3.93
CA SER A 292 3.40 -13.51 2.65
C SER A 292 1.89 -13.68 2.80
N THR A 293 1.10 -12.89 2.07
CA THR A 293 -0.36 -12.94 2.12
C THR A 293 -0.99 -12.65 0.77
N LEU A 294 -2.23 -13.06 0.62
CA LEU A 294 -3.14 -12.51 -0.37
C LEU A 294 -3.82 -11.24 0.17
N THR A 295 -4.41 -10.47 -0.71
CA THR A 295 -5.38 -9.43 -0.37
C THR A 295 -6.67 -9.67 -1.16
N TRP A 296 -7.79 -9.39 -0.53
CA TRP A 296 -9.12 -9.68 -1.08
C TRP A 296 -9.91 -8.39 -1.28
N VAL A 297 -10.72 -8.36 -2.35
CA VAL A 297 -11.87 -7.48 -2.47
C VAL A 297 -13.09 -8.19 -1.89
N LEU A 298 -13.87 -7.45 -1.12
CA LEU A 298 -15.17 -7.82 -0.61
C LEU A 298 -16.22 -7.06 -1.41
N ALA A 299 -17.03 -7.74 -2.21
CA ALA A 299 -18.12 -7.16 -2.97
C ALA A 299 -19.46 -7.71 -2.47
N TYR A 300 -20.53 -6.94 -2.63
CA TYR A 300 -21.86 -7.44 -2.25
C TYR A 300 -22.35 -8.48 -3.25
N LYS A 301 -22.92 -9.56 -2.70
CA LYS A 301 -23.49 -10.63 -3.50
C LYS A 301 -24.74 -10.18 -4.27
N SER A 302 -25.51 -9.23 -3.73
CA SER A 302 -26.73 -8.71 -4.33
C SER A 302 -26.95 -7.24 -3.97
N GLY A 303 -27.94 -6.60 -4.57
CA GLY A 303 -28.29 -5.20 -4.26
C GLY A 303 -27.30 -4.17 -4.82
N ASN A 304 -26.52 -4.50 -5.85
CA ASN A 304 -25.62 -3.56 -6.52
C ASN A 304 -26.32 -2.70 -7.59
N GLY A 305 -27.52 -3.05 -7.98
CA GLY A 305 -28.33 -2.30 -8.94
C GLY A 305 -27.59 -2.04 -10.27
N ALA A 306 -27.63 -0.82 -10.74
CA ALA A 306 -26.97 -0.40 -11.98
C ALA A 306 -25.45 -0.53 -11.94
N LYS A 307 -24.83 -0.50 -10.77
CA LYS A 307 -23.36 -0.61 -10.61
C LYS A 307 -22.80 -2.02 -10.78
N THR A 308 -23.65 -3.06 -10.85
CA THR A 308 -23.23 -4.46 -10.95
C THR A 308 -22.21 -4.69 -12.07
N GLY A 309 -22.55 -4.21 -13.28
CA GLY A 309 -21.69 -4.36 -14.46
C GLY A 309 -20.35 -3.64 -14.33
N ASP A 310 -20.36 -2.43 -13.76
CA ASP A 310 -19.14 -1.65 -13.56
C ASP A 310 -18.22 -2.29 -12.51
N ILE A 311 -18.77 -2.78 -11.39
CA ILE A 311 -18.00 -3.51 -10.37
C ILE A 311 -17.35 -4.76 -10.99
N GLN A 312 -18.15 -5.58 -11.69
CA GLN A 312 -17.62 -6.77 -12.34
C GLN A 312 -16.53 -6.44 -13.37
N SER A 313 -16.73 -5.41 -14.17
CA SER A 313 -15.78 -5.00 -15.23
C SER A 313 -14.47 -4.49 -14.65
N ALA A 314 -14.51 -3.66 -13.60
CA ALA A 314 -13.33 -3.18 -12.91
C ALA A 314 -12.51 -4.33 -12.28
N LEU A 315 -13.18 -5.29 -11.63
CA LEU A 315 -12.51 -6.43 -11.02
C LEU A 315 -11.98 -7.42 -12.07
N LYS A 316 -12.72 -7.66 -13.17
CA LYS A 316 -12.23 -8.44 -14.31
C LYS A 316 -10.98 -7.82 -14.94
N TYR A 317 -10.96 -6.47 -15.08
CA TYR A 317 -9.76 -5.78 -15.54
C TYR A 317 -8.57 -6.04 -14.61
N ALA A 318 -8.74 -5.84 -13.29
CA ALA A 318 -7.68 -6.07 -12.31
C ALA A 318 -7.16 -7.53 -12.30
N LEU A 319 -8.02 -8.51 -12.63
CA LEU A 319 -7.67 -9.92 -12.78
C LEU A 319 -7.23 -10.31 -14.20
N SER A 320 -7.13 -9.35 -15.12
CA SER A 320 -6.62 -9.62 -16.47
C SER A 320 -5.10 -9.85 -16.47
N GLY A 321 -4.60 -10.57 -17.48
CA GLY A 321 -3.16 -10.77 -17.63
C GLY A 321 -2.40 -9.44 -17.72
N LYS A 322 -2.95 -8.44 -18.42
CA LYS A 322 -2.36 -7.10 -18.56
C LYS A 322 -2.19 -6.41 -17.20
N ALA A 323 -3.21 -6.46 -16.35
CA ALA A 323 -3.15 -5.85 -15.02
C ALA A 323 -2.23 -6.62 -14.07
N GLN A 324 -2.31 -7.95 -14.07
CA GLN A 324 -1.49 -8.80 -13.21
C GLN A 324 0.01 -8.73 -13.55
N MET A 325 0.40 -8.52 -14.79
CA MET A 325 1.82 -8.32 -15.18
C MET A 325 2.47 -7.10 -14.51
N LEU A 326 1.70 -6.11 -14.06
CA LEU A 326 2.23 -4.94 -13.36
C LEU A 326 2.60 -5.23 -11.90
N ALA A 327 2.22 -6.40 -11.37
CA ALA A 327 2.37 -6.71 -9.96
C ALA A 327 3.84 -6.73 -9.51
N ASP A 328 4.73 -7.40 -10.24
CA ASP A 328 6.14 -7.53 -9.88
C ASP A 328 6.85 -6.17 -9.84
N ASP A 329 6.65 -5.35 -10.85
CA ASP A 329 7.23 -4.00 -10.92
C ASP A 329 6.85 -3.14 -9.71
N LEU A 330 5.63 -3.34 -9.20
CA LEU A 330 5.09 -2.61 -8.06
C LEU A 330 5.36 -3.30 -6.69
N GLY A 331 6.08 -4.43 -6.67
CA GLY A 331 6.43 -5.15 -5.45
C GLY A 331 5.32 -6.06 -4.92
N TYR A 332 4.49 -6.57 -5.80
CA TYR A 332 3.42 -7.54 -5.52
C TYR A 332 3.68 -8.88 -6.22
N VAL A 333 2.86 -9.86 -5.89
CA VAL A 333 2.87 -11.19 -6.49
C VAL A 333 1.61 -11.35 -7.33
N PRO A 334 1.71 -11.52 -8.65
CA PRO A 334 0.54 -11.75 -9.49
C PRO A 334 -0.16 -13.05 -9.08
N LEU A 335 -1.49 -13.05 -9.16
CA LEU A 335 -2.24 -14.30 -9.03
C LEU A 335 -2.00 -15.18 -10.27
N SER A 336 -1.92 -16.47 -10.04
CA SER A 336 -1.73 -17.46 -11.11
C SER A 336 -2.52 -18.73 -10.86
N GLY A 337 -2.55 -19.62 -11.84
CA GLY A 337 -3.12 -20.97 -11.71
C GLY A 337 -4.54 -21.03 -11.15
N SER A 338 -4.75 -21.90 -10.20
CA SER A 338 -6.06 -22.16 -9.57
C SER A 338 -6.62 -20.94 -8.83
N ILE A 339 -5.77 -20.17 -8.15
CA ILE A 339 -6.20 -18.97 -7.39
C ILE A 339 -6.79 -17.93 -8.34
N LEU A 340 -6.10 -17.61 -9.43
CA LEU A 340 -6.58 -16.66 -10.44
C LEU A 340 -7.89 -17.12 -11.07
N ASN A 341 -8.00 -18.40 -11.43
CA ASN A 341 -9.22 -18.94 -12.03
C ASN A 341 -10.41 -18.86 -11.07
N LYS A 342 -10.22 -19.24 -9.80
CA LYS A 342 -11.25 -19.11 -8.76
C LYS A 342 -11.68 -17.66 -8.55
N ALA A 343 -10.73 -16.71 -8.54
CA ALA A 343 -11.00 -15.28 -8.44
C ALA A 343 -11.88 -14.77 -9.60
N LYS A 344 -11.54 -15.12 -10.84
CA LYS A 344 -12.33 -14.77 -12.03
C LYS A 344 -13.76 -15.32 -11.98
N ILE A 345 -13.93 -16.55 -11.54
CA ILE A 345 -15.26 -17.17 -11.37
C ILE A 345 -16.04 -16.42 -10.28
N ALA A 346 -15.40 -16.04 -9.19
CA ALA A 346 -16.07 -15.35 -8.08
C ALA A 346 -16.63 -13.99 -8.49
N VAL A 347 -15.97 -13.25 -9.41
CA VAL A 347 -16.50 -11.99 -9.94
C VAL A 347 -17.90 -12.18 -10.54
N GLY A 348 -18.17 -13.31 -11.20
CA GLY A 348 -19.48 -13.63 -11.77
C GLY A 348 -20.59 -13.84 -10.72
N ARG A 349 -20.25 -14.00 -9.43
CA ARG A 349 -21.22 -14.17 -8.33
C ARG A 349 -21.75 -12.83 -7.79
N ILE A 350 -21.20 -11.70 -8.25
CA ILE A 350 -21.68 -10.36 -7.92
C ILE A 350 -22.95 -10.13 -8.72
N GLY A 351 -24.11 -10.01 -8.04
CA GLY A 351 -25.43 -9.87 -8.64
C GLY A 351 -26.03 -8.47 -8.48
N LYS A 352 -27.15 -8.24 -9.20
CA LYS A 352 -27.97 -7.01 -9.09
C LYS A 352 -28.58 -6.83 -7.72
#